data_63d6e3b82ed23b3d102a64f7e3d06e7c
#
_entry.id   63d6e3b82ed23b3d102a64f7e3d06e7c
#
_cell.length_a   1.000
_cell.length_b   1.000
_cell.length_c   1.000
_cell.angle_alpha   90.00
_cell.angle_beta   90.00
_cell.angle_gamma   90.00
#
_symmetry.space_group_name_H-M   'P 1'
#
loop_
_entity.id
_entity.type
_entity.pdbx_description
1 polymer ?
#
loop_
_entity_poly.entity_id
_entity_poly.type
_entity_poly.pdbx_seq_one_letter_code
_entity_poly.pdbx_strand_id
1 'polypeptide(L)'
;MPDHPRDDPAASTIERLVNVVALPIGRWDADARLVFCNTPYQQWAARSRDELIGRTLAELFGDEAWQRARPAFERAFRGATTSYERQLRHGTQAGRWARIQVFPDTDADGAVLSVFTIATDIHEDVTAREALTAARVRLDRFTENIPYPLTYVDAGFVLRFVNKAYCEIAGQPAEALLGRHIGAVRGARRWAEHEPHFRRALEGKTVQYTRLVSGIANSPAQPRWLRTSYVPDFDADGMVVGLYTVTIDVHDLTVAQEQLRRSVERDTLTDVYSRRTMMDRIDAAMVSALHEPVALFFVDLDGFKGVNDRRGHREGDALLVKVARALQASVRAEDAVGRFGGDEFLVLASVRSPAGARALALHMLEAVRKAGADVEGGGVSASIGYAIAPLDTQHPLKLLQAADDAMYAAKRLGKDRAHHGPARSEDASLGAVSAAAAPPA
;
A
#
# COMPACT_ATOMS: atom_id res chain seq x y z
N MET A 1 20.50 -8.38 -93.41
CA MET A 1 19.76 -9.04 -92.34
C MET A 1 20.58 -8.95 -91.08
N PRO A 2 20.23 -8.25 -90.03
CA PRO A 2 20.95 -8.22 -88.76
C PRO A 2 20.45 -9.42 -87.92
N ASP A 3 21.43 -10.13 -87.38
CA ASP A 3 21.31 -11.28 -86.47
C ASP A 3 20.56 -10.86 -85.20
N HIS A 4 19.43 -11.49 -84.93
CA HIS A 4 18.74 -11.41 -83.67
C HIS A 4 19.54 -12.26 -82.65
N PRO A 5 19.88 -11.71 -81.49
CA PRO A 5 20.48 -12.54 -80.43
C PRO A 5 19.44 -13.58 -80.00
N ARG A 6 19.79 -14.85 -80.11
CA ARG A 6 18.99 -15.97 -79.61
C ARG A 6 18.80 -15.78 -78.11
N ASP A 7 17.57 -15.62 -77.68
CA ASP A 7 17.19 -15.66 -76.25
C ASP A 7 17.73 -17.00 -75.63
N ASP A 8 18.69 -16.90 -74.77
CA ASP A 8 19.21 -18.04 -74.00
C ASP A 8 18.08 -18.50 -73.05
N PRO A 9 17.54 -19.74 -73.19
CA PRO A 9 16.45 -20.22 -72.35
C PRO A 9 16.84 -20.35 -70.88
N ALA A 10 18.13 -20.47 -70.56
CA ALA A 10 18.65 -20.51 -69.22
C ALA A 10 18.60 -19.09 -68.56
N ALA A 11 18.97 -18.04 -69.31
CA ALA A 11 18.91 -16.67 -68.83
C ALA A 11 17.44 -16.25 -68.52
N SER A 12 16.50 -16.62 -69.38
CA SER A 12 15.07 -16.40 -69.18
C SER A 12 14.49 -17.11 -67.94
N THR A 13 15.02 -18.31 -67.63
CA THR A 13 14.59 -19.08 -66.44
C THR A 13 15.13 -18.47 -65.13
N ILE A 14 16.39 -18.03 -65.12
CA ILE A 14 17.01 -17.36 -63.97
C ILE A 14 16.30 -16.04 -63.69
N GLU A 15 16.00 -15.25 -64.71
CA GLU A 15 15.29 -13.95 -64.56
C GLU A 15 13.88 -14.15 -63.99
N ARG A 16 13.18 -15.20 -64.38
CA ARG A 16 11.87 -15.56 -63.78
C ARG A 16 12.01 -15.97 -62.31
N LEU A 17 13.01 -16.79 -61.99
CA LEU A 17 13.26 -17.20 -60.58
C LEU A 17 13.54 -16.01 -59.65
N VAL A 18 14.39 -15.10 -60.08
CA VAL A 18 14.74 -13.91 -59.29
C VAL A 18 13.56 -12.94 -59.09
N ASN A 19 12.63 -12.91 -60.06
CA ASN A 19 11.40 -12.14 -59.94
C ASN A 19 10.33 -12.80 -59.05
N VAL A 20 10.36 -14.11 -58.87
CA VAL A 20 9.46 -14.84 -57.95
C VAL A 20 9.89 -14.64 -56.48
N VAL A 21 11.19 -14.40 -56.24
CA VAL A 21 11.69 -14.08 -54.90
C VAL A 21 11.15 -12.70 -54.47
N ALA A 22 10.35 -12.68 -53.44
CA ALA A 22 9.68 -11.48 -52.95
C ALA A 22 10.61 -10.46 -52.28
N LEU A 23 11.92 -10.60 -52.44
CA LEU A 23 12.95 -9.71 -51.89
C LEU A 23 13.50 -8.78 -52.98
N PRO A 24 13.72 -7.47 -52.69
CA PRO A 24 14.41 -6.56 -53.59
C PRO A 24 15.86 -7.06 -53.83
N ILE A 25 16.18 -7.34 -55.06
CA ILE A 25 17.56 -7.79 -55.49
C ILE A 25 18.07 -6.79 -56.51
N GLY A 26 19.27 -6.25 -56.27
CA GLY A 26 19.99 -5.40 -57.21
C GLY A 26 21.40 -5.92 -57.46
N ARG A 27 21.94 -5.79 -58.68
CA ARG A 27 23.33 -6.05 -59.02
C ARG A 27 24.02 -4.73 -59.42
N TRP A 28 25.23 -4.51 -58.92
CA TRP A 28 25.95 -3.28 -59.02
C TRP A 28 27.35 -3.51 -59.55
N ASP A 29 27.78 -2.69 -60.49
CA ASP A 29 29.14 -2.71 -61.00
C ASP A 29 30.16 -2.07 -60.02
N ALA A 30 31.45 -2.04 -60.46
CA ALA A 30 32.54 -1.50 -59.65
C ALA A 30 32.39 0.02 -59.35
N ASP A 31 31.68 0.76 -60.15
CA ASP A 31 31.36 2.17 -59.99
C ASP A 31 30.08 2.41 -59.16
N ALA A 32 29.54 1.34 -58.53
CA ALA A 32 28.28 1.33 -57.80
C ALA A 32 27.09 1.78 -58.66
N ARG A 33 27.10 1.45 -59.96
CA ARG A 33 25.94 1.64 -60.85
C ARG A 33 25.08 0.39 -60.87
N LEU A 34 23.77 0.57 -60.81
CA LEU A 34 22.86 -0.56 -60.86
C LEU A 34 22.79 -1.13 -62.30
N VAL A 35 23.21 -2.36 -62.49
CA VAL A 35 23.22 -3.06 -63.78
C VAL A 35 22.08 -4.04 -63.93
N PHE A 36 21.45 -4.45 -62.81
CA PHE A 36 20.28 -5.34 -62.80
C PHE A 36 19.43 -5.06 -61.56
N CYS A 37 18.12 -5.16 -61.72
CA CYS A 37 17.19 -5.22 -60.58
C CYS A 37 16.00 -6.11 -60.93
N ASN A 38 15.45 -6.81 -59.92
CA ASN A 38 14.24 -7.59 -60.06
C ASN A 38 12.97 -6.71 -59.90
N THR A 39 11.81 -7.26 -60.21
CA THR A 39 10.52 -6.58 -60.05
C THR A 39 10.26 -6.08 -58.59
N PRO A 40 10.50 -6.88 -57.54
CA PRO A 40 10.41 -6.42 -56.18
C PRO A 40 11.32 -5.22 -55.87
N TYR A 41 12.50 -5.10 -56.45
CA TYR A 41 13.39 -3.96 -56.28
C TYR A 41 12.78 -2.67 -56.91
N GLN A 42 12.17 -2.78 -58.10
CA GLN A 42 11.47 -1.64 -58.73
C GLN A 42 10.31 -1.14 -57.87
N GLN A 43 9.50 -2.07 -57.35
CA GLN A 43 8.41 -1.77 -56.43
C GLN A 43 8.91 -1.11 -55.15
N TRP A 44 9.99 -1.67 -54.61
CA TRP A 44 10.62 -1.14 -53.38
C TRP A 44 11.18 0.29 -53.58
N ALA A 45 11.84 0.55 -54.71
CA ALA A 45 12.38 1.84 -55.06
C ALA A 45 11.30 2.83 -55.56
N ALA A 46 10.08 2.36 -55.88
CA ALA A 46 9.00 3.09 -56.55
C ALA A 46 9.46 3.76 -57.85
N ARG A 47 10.24 3.05 -58.68
CA ARG A 47 10.80 3.51 -59.96
C ARG A 47 10.80 2.36 -60.99
N SER A 48 10.66 2.75 -62.26
CA SER A 48 10.79 1.80 -63.35
C SER A 48 12.22 1.33 -63.55
N ARG A 49 12.40 0.17 -64.25
CA ARG A 49 13.74 -0.36 -64.57
C ARG A 49 14.59 0.67 -65.30
N ASP A 50 14.01 1.40 -66.25
CA ASP A 50 14.74 2.38 -67.08
C ASP A 50 15.21 3.59 -66.30
N GLU A 51 14.50 3.95 -65.22
CA GLU A 51 14.92 5.03 -64.30
C GLU A 51 16.00 4.58 -63.31
N LEU A 52 16.18 3.25 -63.11
CA LEU A 52 17.06 2.66 -62.13
C LEU A 52 18.43 2.25 -62.75
N ILE A 53 18.38 1.56 -63.92
CA ILE A 53 19.56 0.98 -64.55
C ILE A 53 20.56 2.07 -65.01
N GLY A 54 21.83 1.83 -64.78
CA GLY A 54 22.96 2.74 -65.10
C GLY A 54 23.15 3.87 -64.09
N ARG A 55 22.26 4.06 -63.15
CA ARG A 55 22.42 5.08 -62.09
C ARG A 55 23.22 4.57 -60.93
N THR A 56 24.02 5.47 -60.31
CA THR A 56 24.76 5.15 -59.11
C THR A 56 23.81 5.12 -57.87
N LEU A 57 24.28 4.47 -56.81
CA LEU A 57 23.54 4.42 -55.56
C LEU A 57 23.30 5.83 -54.97
N ALA A 58 24.27 6.74 -55.13
CA ALA A 58 24.16 8.13 -54.73
C ALA A 58 23.06 8.87 -55.51
N GLU A 59 23.03 8.70 -56.85
CA GLU A 59 21.97 9.31 -57.73
C GLU A 59 20.57 8.77 -57.39
N LEU A 60 20.48 7.52 -57.04
CA LEU A 60 19.17 6.88 -56.72
C LEU A 60 18.65 7.22 -55.32
N PHE A 61 19.52 7.22 -54.30
CA PHE A 61 19.15 7.25 -52.89
C PHE A 61 19.83 8.34 -52.08
N GLY A 62 20.63 9.18 -52.72
CA GLY A 62 21.36 10.29 -52.14
C GLY A 62 22.75 9.95 -51.57
N ASP A 63 23.57 10.94 -51.39
CA ASP A 63 24.98 10.81 -50.95
C ASP A 63 25.08 10.14 -49.56
N GLU A 64 24.17 10.45 -48.64
CA GLU A 64 24.17 9.86 -47.29
C GLU A 64 23.92 8.33 -47.37
N ALA A 65 23.05 7.88 -48.23
CA ALA A 65 22.81 6.45 -48.44
C ALA A 65 24.05 5.76 -49.00
N TRP A 66 24.77 6.42 -49.93
CA TRP A 66 26.03 5.92 -50.47
C TRP A 66 27.15 5.87 -49.38
N GLN A 67 27.33 6.92 -48.59
CA GLN A 67 28.32 6.93 -47.53
C GLN A 67 28.14 5.82 -46.53
N ARG A 68 26.87 5.44 -46.22
CA ARG A 68 26.57 4.29 -45.35
C ARG A 68 26.81 2.94 -46.04
N ALA A 69 26.51 2.83 -47.32
CA ALA A 69 26.67 1.60 -48.10
C ALA A 69 28.11 1.31 -48.48
N ARG A 70 28.89 2.36 -48.76
CA ARG A 70 30.23 2.31 -49.27
C ARG A 70 31.18 1.34 -48.56
N PRO A 71 31.26 1.29 -47.21
CA PRO A 71 32.15 0.33 -46.53
C PRO A 71 31.74 -1.12 -46.76
N ALA A 72 30.45 -1.38 -46.97
CA ALA A 72 29.95 -2.72 -47.27
C ALA A 72 30.26 -3.13 -48.72
N PHE A 73 30.10 -2.22 -49.68
CA PHE A 73 30.43 -2.42 -51.06
C PHE A 73 31.98 -2.64 -51.25
N GLU A 74 32.82 -1.83 -50.62
CA GLU A 74 34.28 -1.97 -50.65
C GLU A 74 34.72 -3.33 -50.11
N ARG A 75 34.08 -3.85 -49.05
CA ARG A 75 34.39 -5.18 -48.53
C ARG A 75 33.91 -6.31 -49.47
N ALA A 76 32.72 -6.11 -50.06
CA ALA A 76 32.19 -7.09 -50.99
C ALA A 76 33.04 -7.17 -52.28
N PHE A 77 33.53 -6.05 -52.80
CA PHE A 77 34.50 -6.05 -53.95
C PHE A 77 35.84 -6.69 -53.61
N ARG A 78 36.17 -6.89 -52.30
CA ARG A 78 37.34 -7.70 -51.86
C ARG A 78 36.99 -9.18 -51.60
N GLY A 79 35.77 -9.61 -51.98
CA GLY A 79 35.35 -11.00 -51.88
C GLY A 79 34.60 -11.35 -50.56
N ALA A 80 34.30 -10.39 -49.67
CA ALA A 80 33.67 -10.66 -48.40
C ALA A 80 32.16 -10.34 -48.45
N THR A 81 31.30 -11.33 -48.13
CA THR A 81 29.89 -11.06 -47.87
C THR A 81 29.76 -10.15 -46.64
N THR A 82 28.90 -9.15 -46.72
CA THR A 82 28.73 -8.16 -45.66
C THR A 82 27.28 -7.72 -45.57
N SER A 83 26.91 -7.03 -44.51
CA SER A 83 25.58 -6.42 -44.33
C SER A 83 25.64 -5.13 -43.57
N TYR A 84 24.62 -4.30 -43.76
CA TYR A 84 24.38 -3.11 -42.99
C TYR A 84 22.87 -2.86 -42.83
N GLU A 85 22.49 -2.14 -41.77
CA GLU A 85 21.10 -1.76 -41.53
C GLU A 85 20.94 -0.27 -41.77
N ARG A 86 19.78 0.11 -42.32
CA ARG A 86 19.44 1.51 -42.53
C ARG A 86 17.93 1.72 -42.49
N GLN A 87 17.54 2.94 -42.08
CA GLN A 87 16.18 3.40 -42.31
C GLN A 87 16.04 3.91 -43.75
N LEU A 88 15.01 3.47 -44.42
CA LEU A 88 14.74 3.84 -45.82
C LEU A 88 14.13 5.24 -45.85
N ARG A 89 14.63 6.09 -46.76
CA ARG A 89 14.12 7.46 -46.90
C ARG A 89 13.26 7.65 -48.15
N HIS A 90 13.29 6.70 -49.06
CA HIS A 90 12.65 6.77 -50.37
C HIS A 90 11.93 5.46 -50.68
N GLY A 91 11.02 5.52 -51.67
CA GLY A 91 10.28 4.37 -52.13
C GLY A 91 9.02 4.07 -51.29
N THR A 92 8.40 2.94 -51.57
CA THR A 92 7.16 2.49 -50.91
C THR A 92 7.30 2.14 -49.44
N GLN A 93 8.55 1.93 -49.02
CA GLN A 93 8.93 1.53 -47.66
C GLN A 93 9.62 2.65 -46.88
N ALA A 94 9.44 3.92 -47.29
CA ALA A 94 10.03 5.05 -46.60
C ALA A 94 9.65 5.06 -45.10
N GLY A 95 10.65 5.30 -44.22
CA GLY A 95 10.49 5.22 -42.77
C GLY A 95 10.72 3.85 -42.16
N ARG A 96 10.73 2.77 -42.96
CA ARG A 96 10.98 1.40 -42.44
C ARG A 96 12.48 1.09 -42.36
N TRP A 97 12.84 0.19 -41.49
CA TRP A 97 14.20 -0.33 -41.38
C TRP A 97 14.41 -1.49 -42.33
N ALA A 98 15.52 -1.48 -43.06
CA ALA A 98 15.92 -2.58 -43.91
C ALA A 98 17.35 -3.00 -43.62
N ARG A 99 17.59 -4.31 -43.65
CA ARG A 99 18.93 -4.91 -43.68
C ARG A 99 19.31 -5.16 -45.14
N ILE A 100 20.41 -4.59 -45.56
CA ILE A 100 20.97 -4.76 -46.90
C ILE A 100 22.15 -5.69 -46.77
N GLN A 101 22.03 -6.85 -47.36
CA GLN A 101 23.12 -7.84 -47.52
C GLN A 101 23.79 -7.57 -48.86
N VAL A 102 25.12 -7.61 -48.88
CA VAL A 102 25.92 -7.36 -50.04
C VAL A 102 26.82 -8.59 -50.27
N PHE A 103 26.69 -9.22 -51.45
CA PHE A 103 27.36 -10.44 -51.82
C PHE A 103 28.29 -10.17 -53.01
N PRO A 104 29.52 -10.62 -53.00
CA PRO A 104 30.38 -10.59 -54.19
C PRO A 104 29.85 -11.55 -55.29
N ASP A 105 29.91 -11.10 -56.52
CA ASP A 105 29.66 -11.87 -57.70
C ASP A 105 31.02 -12.13 -58.37
N THR A 106 31.45 -13.39 -58.37
CA THR A 106 32.80 -13.79 -58.81
C THR A 106 32.77 -14.59 -60.08
N ASP A 107 33.81 -14.42 -60.91
CA ASP A 107 34.07 -15.29 -62.04
C ASP A 107 34.66 -16.66 -61.62
N ALA A 108 34.99 -17.48 -62.63
CA ALA A 108 35.56 -18.82 -62.42
C ALA A 108 36.97 -18.78 -61.79
N ASP A 109 37.70 -17.66 -61.92
CA ASP A 109 39.04 -17.44 -61.38
C ASP A 109 39.01 -16.77 -60.00
N GLY A 110 37.80 -16.47 -59.47
CA GLY A 110 37.58 -15.86 -58.16
C GLY A 110 37.67 -14.35 -58.12
N ALA A 111 37.79 -13.69 -59.29
CA ALA A 111 37.78 -12.23 -59.35
C ALA A 111 36.36 -11.69 -59.23
N VAL A 112 36.18 -10.65 -58.43
CA VAL A 112 34.85 -10.05 -58.19
C VAL A 112 34.51 -9.11 -59.37
N LEU A 113 33.45 -9.51 -60.08
CA LEU A 113 32.95 -8.75 -61.24
C LEU A 113 31.92 -7.68 -60.87
N SER A 114 31.12 -7.96 -59.88
CA SER A 114 30.02 -7.08 -59.43
C SER A 114 29.62 -7.50 -58.02
N VAL A 115 28.63 -6.78 -57.43
CA VAL A 115 28.08 -7.16 -56.16
C VAL A 115 26.53 -7.26 -56.26
N PHE A 116 25.94 -8.24 -55.58
CA PHE A 116 24.52 -8.36 -55.41
C PHE A 116 24.11 -7.73 -54.06
N THR A 117 23.01 -7.01 -54.05
CA THR A 117 22.36 -6.56 -52.83
C THR A 117 20.98 -7.18 -52.66
N ILE A 118 20.66 -7.63 -51.47
CA ILE A 118 19.35 -8.13 -51.08
C ILE A 118 18.87 -7.28 -49.90
N ALA A 119 17.67 -6.67 -50.03
CA ALA A 119 17.07 -5.90 -48.95
C ALA A 119 15.99 -6.73 -48.25
N THR A 120 16.11 -6.82 -46.94
CA THR A 120 15.11 -7.47 -46.07
C THR A 120 14.51 -6.41 -45.15
N ASP A 121 13.19 -6.37 -45.06
CA ASP A 121 12.50 -5.51 -44.09
C ASP A 121 12.70 -6.09 -42.69
N ILE A 122 13.24 -5.28 -41.79
CA ILE A 122 13.48 -5.61 -40.38
C ILE A 122 12.81 -4.61 -39.44
N HIS A 123 11.82 -3.85 -39.95
CA HIS A 123 11.21 -2.77 -39.19
C HIS A 123 10.53 -3.27 -37.92
N GLU A 124 9.78 -4.37 -38.02
CA GLU A 124 9.10 -4.97 -36.88
C GLU A 124 10.09 -5.48 -35.81
N ASP A 125 11.19 -6.10 -36.23
CA ASP A 125 12.22 -6.58 -35.33
C ASP A 125 12.93 -5.44 -34.60
N VAL A 126 13.27 -4.36 -35.33
CA VAL A 126 13.94 -3.18 -34.73
C VAL A 126 13.00 -2.48 -33.78
N THR A 127 11.77 -2.19 -34.20
CA THR A 127 10.79 -1.49 -33.35
C THR A 127 10.40 -2.28 -32.11
N ALA A 128 10.24 -3.61 -32.23
CA ALA A 128 9.99 -4.49 -31.09
C ALA A 128 11.16 -4.49 -30.09
N ARG A 129 12.41 -4.54 -30.59
CA ARG A 129 13.61 -4.48 -29.75
C ARG A 129 13.74 -3.11 -29.05
N GLU A 130 13.49 -2.02 -29.77
CA GLU A 130 13.50 -0.66 -29.21
C GLU A 130 12.40 -0.50 -28.14
N ALA A 131 11.19 -0.97 -28.42
CA ALA A 131 10.07 -0.94 -27.46
C ALA A 131 10.37 -1.74 -26.19
N LEU A 132 10.94 -2.94 -26.34
CA LEU A 132 11.36 -3.77 -25.19
C LEU A 132 12.44 -3.07 -24.35
N THR A 133 13.44 -2.48 -25.03
CA THR A 133 14.52 -1.75 -24.36
C THR A 133 13.95 -0.52 -23.61
N ALA A 134 13.08 0.25 -24.26
CA ALA A 134 12.44 1.40 -23.65
C ALA A 134 11.54 1.01 -22.45
N ALA A 135 10.81 -0.11 -22.56
CA ALA A 135 10.00 -0.64 -21.47
C ALA A 135 10.85 -1.05 -20.27
N ARG A 136 11.96 -1.76 -20.52
CA ARG A 136 12.93 -2.16 -19.48
C ARG A 136 13.52 -0.93 -18.75
N VAL A 137 14.04 0.05 -19.50
CA VAL A 137 14.58 1.27 -18.91
C VAL A 137 13.53 2.03 -18.09
N ARG A 138 12.26 2.03 -18.55
CA ARG A 138 11.17 2.65 -17.80
C ARG A 138 10.87 1.91 -16.49
N LEU A 139 10.86 0.58 -16.50
CA LEU A 139 10.68 -0.23 -15.28
C LEU A 139 11.82 -0.04 -14.29
N ASP A 140 13.07 -0.04 -14.78
CA ASP A 140 14.25 0.18 -13.93
C ASP A 140 14.16 1.58 -13.26
N ARG A 141 13.87 2.64 -14.03
CA ARG A 141 13.67 3.97 -13.48
C ARG A 141 12.52 4.06 -12.49
N PHE A 142 11.41 3.34 -12.76
CA PHE A 142 10.27 3.32 -11.86
C PHE A 142 10.64 2.70 -10.52
N THR A 143 11.26 1.53 -10.51
CA THR A 143 11.63 0.81 -9.29
C THR A 143 12.72 1.54 -8.50
N GLU A 144 13.69 2.18 -9.18
CA GLU A 144 14.76 2.97 -8.54
C GLU A 144 14.25 4.25 -7.86
N ASN A 145 13.18 4.87 -8.39
CA ASN A 145 12.60 6.09 -7.82
C ASN A 145 11.53 5.82 -6.75
N ILE A 146 11.17 4.57 -6.49
CA ILE A 146 10.29 4.25 -5.37
C ILE A 146 11.05 4.48 -4.06
N PRO A 147 10.54 5.36 -3.15
CA PRO A 147 11.23 5.72 -1.92
C PRO A 147 11.15 4.63 -0.84
N TYR A 148 10.66 3.46 -1.19
CA TYR A 148 10.52 2.32 -0.29
C TYR A 148 11.47 1.21 -0.68
N PRO A 149 12.13 0.55 0.29
CA PRO A 149 12.97 -0.62 0.04
C PRO A 149 12.18 -1.72 -0.65
N LEU A 150 12.61 -2.05 -1.87
CA LEU A 150 12.08 -3.13 -2.68
C LEU A 150 13.16 -4.18 -2.89
N THR A 151 12.81 -5.45 -2.71
CA THR A 151 13.69 -6.56 -3.09
C THR A 151 12.87 -7.66 -3.76
N TYR A 152 13.54 -8.43 -4.61
CA TYR A 152 13.05 -9.72 -5.05
C TYR A 152 14.05 -10.79 -4.62
N VAL A 153 13.55 -11.84 -3.98
CA VAL A 153 14.33 -13.02 -3.60
C VAL A 153 13.72 -14.26 -4.26
N ASP A 154 14.56 -15.16 -4.74
CA ASP A 154 14.09 -16.46 -5.24
C ASP A 154 13.65 -17.40 -4.11
N ALA A 155 13.14 -18.58 -4.47
CA ALA A 155 12.70 -19.60 -3.51
C ALA A 155 13.82 -20.11 -2.59
N GLY A 156 15.09 -19.91 -2.95
CA GLY A 156 16.27 -20.20 -2.12
C GLY A 156 16.71 -19.03 -1.27
N PHE A 157 15.91 -17.95 -1.17
CA PHE A 157 16.20 -16.72 -0.41
C PHE A 157 17.42 -15.96 -0.92
N VAL A 158 17.79 -16.11 -2.20
CA VAL A 158 18.86 -15.35 -2.84
C VAL A 158 18.31 -14.05 -3.41
N LEU A 159 18.95 -12.92 -3.12
CA LEU A 159 18.61 -11.61 -3.66
C LEU A 159 18.85 -11.58 -5.18
N ARG A 160 17.80 -11.36 -5.95
CA ARG A 160 17.82 -11.22 -7.41
C ARG A 160 17.55 -9.80 -7.89
N PHE A 161 16.92 -9.01 -7.06
CA PHE A 161 16.70 -7.59 -7.31
C PHE A 161 16.70 -6.81 -5.99
N VAL A 162 17.26 -5.61 -6.03
CA VAL A 162 17.20 -4.60 -4.96
C VAL A 162 17.12 -3.23 -5.63
N ASN A 163 16.30 -2.33 -5.06
CA ASN A 163 16.27 -0.93 -5.52
C ASN A 163 17.22 -0.04 -4.69
N LYS A 164 17.38 1.21 -5.13
CA LYS A 164 18.22 2.21 -4.46
C LYS A 164 17.88 2.36 -2.97
N ALA A 165 16.59 2.44 -2.62
CA ALA A 165 16.16 2.60 -1.22
C ALA A 165 16.56 1.41 -0.33
N TYR A 166 16.58 0.18 -0.88
CA TYR A 166 17.09 -0.97 -0.15
C TYR A 166 18.62 -0.90 0.05
N CYS A 167 19.36 -0.50 -0.99
CA CYS A 167 20.82 -0.32 -0.92
C CYS A 167 21.20 0.71 0.15
N GLU A 168 20.47 1.81 0.24
CA GLU A 168 20.67 2.85 1.26
C GLU A 168 20.50 2.32 2.69
N ILE A 169 19.46 1.51 2.94
CA ILE A 169 19.22 0.89 4.25
C ILE A 169 20.24 -0.21 4.55
N ALA A 170 20.64 -0.99 3.54
CA ALA A 170 21.65 -2.03 3.69
C ALA A 170 23.07 -1.45 3.86
N GLY A 171 23.29 -0.19 3.47
CA GLY A 171 24.61 0.46 3.48
C GLY A 171 25.59 -0.17 2.49
N GLN A 172 25.11 -0.83 1.43
CA GLN A 172 25.90 -1.57 0.45
C GLN A 172 25.31 -1.32 -0.96
N PRO A 173 26.16 -1.25 -2.01
CA PRO A 173 25.69 -1.14 -3.38
C PRO A 173 25.05 -2.45 -3.86
N ALA A 174 24.22 -2.37 -4.91
CA ALA A 174 23.48 -3.50 -5.44
C ALA A 174 24.38 -4.70 -5.82
N GLU A 175 25.54 -4.43 -6.41
CA GLU A 175 26.50 -5.45 -6.84
C GLU A 175 27.05 -6.29 -5.68
N ALA A 176 27.12 -5.69 -4.48
CA ALA A 176 27.55 -6.41 -3.26
C ALA A 176 26.42 -7.22 -2.59
N LEU A 177 25.18 -6.96 -2.97
CA LEU A 177 23.97 -7.58 -2.40
C LEU A 177 23.41 -8.71 -3.27
N LEU A 178 23.39 -8.50 -4.60
CA LEU A 178 22.84 -9.45 -5.55
C LEU A 178 23.58 -10.78 -5.54
N GLY A 179 22.84 -11.88 -5.68
CA GLY A 179 23.38 -13.24 -5.64
C GLY A 179 23.66 -13.75 -4.22
N ARG A 180 23.48 -12.95 -3.17
CA ARG A 180 23.68 -13.40 -1.79
C ARG A 180 22.37 -13.83 -1.13
N HIS A 181 22.47 -14.78 -0.23
CA HIS A 181 21.34 -15.16 0.62
C HIS A 181 20.93 -13.99 1.51
N ILE A 182 19.65 -13.62 1.54
CA ILE A 182 19.15 -12.43 2.25
C ILE A 182 19.43 -12.51 3.76
N GLY A 183 19.46 -13.71 4.34
CA GLY A 183 19.82 -13.94 5.74
C GLY A 183 21.28 -13.56 6.05
N ALA A 184 22.20 -13.80 5.11
CA ALA A 184 23.59 -13.39 5.25
C ALA A 184 23.76 -11.86 5.18
N VAL A 185 22.92 -11.18 4.37
CA VAL A 185 22.90 -9.71 4.27
C VAL A 185 22.32 -9.07 5.53
N ARG A 186 21.21 -9.61 6.04
CA ARG A 186 20.49 -9.06 7.21
C ARG A 186 21.16 -9.42 8.56
N GLY A 187 21.99 -10.46 8.59
CA GLY A 187 22.57 -11.05 9.80
C GLY A 187 21.61 -12.01 10.52
N ALA A 188 22.19 -12.96 11.27
CA ALA A 188 21.46 -14.09 11.85
C ALA A 188 20.26 -13.69 12.72
N ARG A 189 20.41 -12.66 13.57
CA ARG A 189 19.34 -12.18 14.46
C ARG A 189 18.13 -11.67 13.68
N ARG A 190 18.35 -10.77 12.72
CA ARG A 190 17.27 -10.22 11.90
C ARG A 190 16.67 -11.27 10.97
N TRP A 191 17.48 -12.21 10.49
CA TRP A 191 16.99 -13.30 9.67
C TRP A 191 16.01 -14.20 10.45
N ALA A 192 16.34 -14.59 11.67
CA ALA A 192 15.46 -15.41 12.50
C ALA A 192 14.07 -14.78 12.74
N GLU A 193 13.99 -13.45 12.80
CA GLU A 193 12.72 -12.72 12.91
C GLU A 193 11.92 -12.74 11.60
N HIS A 194 12.59 -12.75 10.44
CA HIS A 194 11.96 -12.63 9.12
C HIS A 194 11.68 -13.99 8.46
N GLU A 195 12.52 -14.98 8.69
CA GLU A 195 12.44 -16.29 8.02
C GLU A 195 11.05 -16.96 8.11
N PRO A 196 10.35 -16.96 9.25
CA PRO A 196 9.00 -17.56 9.33
C PRO A 196 8.01 -16.89 8.37
N HIS A 197 8.13 -15.57 8.18
CA HIS A 197 7.27 -14.82 7.26
C HIS A 197 7.62 -15.12 5.80
N PHE A 198 8.90 -15.24 5.48
CA PHE A 198 9.35 -15.65 4.14
C PHE A 198 8.84 -17.06 3.79
N ARG A 199 9.01 -18.04 4.70
CA ARG A 199 8.53 -19.42 4.48
C ARG A 199 7.02 -19.47 4.27
N ARG A 200 6.28 -18.72 5.07
CA ARG A 200 4.83 -18.64 4.96
C ARG A 200 4.37 -17.98 3.65
N ALA A 201 5.13 -17.03 3.13
CA ALA A 201 4.85 -16.42 1.84
C ALA A 201 5.17 -17.38 0.67
N LEU A 202 6.19 -18.25 0.80
CA LEU A 202 6.46 -19.31 -0.18
C LEU A 202 5.35 -20.37 -0.26
N GLU A 203 4.44 -20.43 0.73
CA GLU A 203 3.23 -21.25 0.64
C GLU A 203 2.14 -20.62 -0.26
N GLY A 204 2.45 -19.50 -0.93
CA GLY A 204 1.56 -18.82 -1.88
C GLY A 204 0.64 -17.78 -1.24
N LYS A 205 0.87 -17.37 0.00
CA LYS A 205 0.06 -16.36 0.69
C LYS A 205 0.83 -15.06 0.87
N THR A 206 0.21 -13.93 0.53
CA THR A 206 0.77 -12.63 0.90
C THR A 206 0.82 -12.50 2.42
N VAL A 207 1.99 -12.18 2.96
CA VAL A 207 2.22 -12.00 4.40
C VAL A 207 2.56 -10.54 4.66
N GLN A 208 1.86 -9.92 5.61
CA GLN A 208 2.15 -8.57 6.07
C GLN A 208 2.30 -8.56 7.58
N TYR A 209 3.27 -7.80 8.08
CA TYR A 209 3.38 -7.54 9.51
C TYR A 209 3.98 -6.16 9.76
N THR A 210 3.60 -5.59 10.91
CA THR A 210 4.09 -4.28 11.36
C THR A 210 4.90 -4.49 12.63
N ARG A 211 6.07 -3.84 12.71
CA ARG A 211 6.96 -3.94 13.87
C ARG A 211 7.63 -2.61 14.19
N LEU A 212 7.99 -2.43 15.45
CA LEU A 212 8.81 -1.31 15.89
C LEU A 212 10.29 -1.66 15.67
N VAL A 213 11.02 -0.80 14.96
CA VAL A 213 12.42 -1.01 14.59
C VAL A 213 13.26 0.16 15.05
N SER A 214 14.36 -0.13 15.74
CA SER A 214 15.38 0.84 16.14
C SER A 214 16.64 0.68 15.31
N GLY A 215 17.41 1.77 15.11
CA GLY A 215 18.73 1.71 14.49
C GLY A 215 18.73 1.38 13.00
N ILE A 216 17.81 1.95 12.23
CA ILE A 216 17.84 1.90 10.76
C ILE A 216 18.90 2.89 10.30
N ALA A 217 19.79 2.47 9.38
CA ALA A 217 20.73 3.38 8.74
C ALA A 217 19.96 4.56 8.10
N ASN A 218 20.45 5.78 8.27
CA ASN A 218 19.83 7.03 7.79
C ASN A 218 18.44 7.37 8.35
N SER A 219 18.00 6.71 9.45
CA SER A 219 16.74 7.03 10.14
C SER A 219 17.02 7.75 11.48
N PRO A 220 16.08 8.58 11.99
CA PRO A 220 16.20 9.17 13.32
C PRO A 220 16.53 8.12 14.39
N ALA A 221 17.23 8.52 15.43
CA ALA A 221 17.62 7.62 16.55
C ALA A 221 16.42 6.98 17.27
N GLN A 222 15.22 7.47 17.02
CA GLN A 222 13.97 6.98 17.61
C GLN A 222 13.44 5.74 16.88
N PRO A 223 12.86 4.78 17.62
CA PRO A 223 12.18 3.63 17.03
C PRO A 223 11.03 4.07 16.09
N ARG A 224 10.90 3.40 14.92
CA ARG A 224 9.82 3.67 13.95
C ARG A 224 9.03 2.39 13.63
N TRP A 225 7.74 2.56 13.40
CA TRP A 225 6.88 1.48 12.96
C TRP A 225 7.08 1.23 11.46
N LEU A 226 7.53 0.03 11.12
CA LEU A 226 7.70 -0.40 9.74
C LEU A 226 6.71 -1.53 9.43
N ARG A 227 6.04 -1.41 8.28
CA ARG A 227 5.23 -2.48 7.71
C ARG A 227 5.99 -3.13 6.56
N THR A 228 6.22 -4.43 6.68
CA THR A 228 6.85 -5.24 5.63
C THR A 228 5.82 -6.18 5.03
N SER A 229 5.75 -6.21 3.69
CA SER A 229 4.91 -7.11 2.91
C SER A 229 5.79 -8.06 2.12
N TYR A 230 5.44 -9.35 2.12
CA TYR A 230 6.00 -10.41 1.29
C TYR A 230 4.93 -10.89 0.34
N VAL A 231 5.13 -10.70 -0.95
CA VAL A 231 4.17 -11.04 -2.00
C VAL A 231 4.77 -12.16 -2.85
N PRO A 232 4.14 -13.33 -2.92
CA PRO A 232 4.64 -14.44 -3.72
C PRO A 232 4.59 -14.12 -5.22
N ASP A 233 5.63 -14.57 -5.92
CA ASP A 233 5.74 -14.56 -7.37
C ASP A 233 5.49 -15.97 -7.89
N PHE A 234 4.59 -16.11 -8.87
CA PHE A 234 4.16 -17.40 -9.41
C PHE A 234 4.63 -17.54 -10.84
N ASP A 235 5.11 -18.74 -11.19
CA ASP A 235 5.36 -19.11 -12.58
C ASP A 235 4.06 -19.45 -13.33
N ALA A 236 4.20 -19.89 -14.60
CA ALA A 236 3.08 -20.26 -15.45
C ALA A 236 2.32 -21.51 -14.95
N ASP A 237 2.96 -22.35 -14.15
CA ASP A 237 2.40 -23.58 -13.57
C ASP A 237 1.77 -23.32 -12.19
N GLY A 238 1.81 -22.08 -11.70
CA GLY A 238 1.25 -21.67 -10.41
C GLY A 238 2.15 -22.00 -9.21
N MET A 239 3.43 -22.35 -9.44
CA MET A 239 4.39 -22.58 -8.39
C MET A 239 5.05 -21.26 -7.95
N VAL A 240 5.31 -21.11 -6.66
CA VAL A 240 6.01 -19.92 -6.15
C VAL A 240 7.49 -20.01 -6.49
N VAL A 241 7.97 -19.11 -7.33
CA VAL A 241 9.37 -19.02 -7.78
C VAL A 241 10.20 -18.03 -6.99
N GLY A 242 9.54 -17.12 -6.25
CA GLY A 242 10.20 -16.11 -5.44
C GLY A 242 9.22 -15.21 -4.71
N LEU A 243 9.75 -14.17 -4.09
CA LEU A 243 8.99 -13.22 -3.29
C LEU A 243 9.42 -11.78 -3.59
N TYR A 244 8.45 -10.92 -3.85
CA TYR A 244 8.66 -9.48 -3.77
C TYR A 244 8.54 -9.04 -2.32
N THR A 245 9.45 -8.20 -1.85
CA THR A 245 9.33 -7.59 -0.52
C THR A 245 9.30 -6.07 -0.62
N VAL A 246 8.42 -5.46 0.13
CA VAL A 246 8.35 -4.01 0.26
C VAL A 246 8.26 -3.65 1.74
N THR A 247 9.03 -2.65 2.17
CA THR A 247 8.98 -2.14 3.54
C THR A 247 8.61 -0.66 3.52
N ILE A 248 7.56 -0.30 4.26
CA ILE A 248 7.01 1.06 4.31
C ILE A 248 7.12 1.56 5.75
N ASP A 249 7.59 2.77 5.94
CA ASP A 249 7.49 3.47 7.21
C ASP A 249 6.04 3.92 7.43
N VAL A 250 5.42 3.40 8.49
CA VAL A 250 4.03 3.69 8.86
C VAL A 250 3.96 4.35 10.24
N HIS A 251 5.08 4.90 10.74
CA HIS A 251 5.16 5.46 12.09
C HIS A 251 4.15 6.58 12.30
N ASP A 252 4.17 7.57 11.43
CA ASP A 252 3.31 8.75 11.58
C ASP A 252 1.83 8.37 11.45
N LEU A 253 1.50 7.44 10.55
CA LEU A 253 0.15 6.89 10.42
C LEU A 253 -0.28 6.13 11.68
N THR A 254 0.59 5.27 12.22
CA THR A 254 0.29 4.46 13.40
C THR A 254 0.12 5.35 14.63
N VAL A 255 0.99 6.34 14.81
CA VAL A 255 0.88 7.31 15.91
C VAL A 255 -0.40 8.14 15.78
N ALA A 256 -0.72 8.65 14.59
CA ALA A 256 -1.95 9.41 14.37
C ALA A 256 -3.21 8.56 14.61
N GLN A 257 -3.23 7.31 14.18
CA GLN A 257 -4.33 6.38 14.45
C GLN A 257 -4.51 6.12 15.96
N GLU A 258 -3.40 5.91 16.68
CA GLU A 258 -3.46 5.70 18.13
C GLU A 258 -3.92 6.95 18.87
N GLN A 259 -3.45 8.14 18.46
CA GLN A 259 -3.92 9.42 19.02
C GLN A 259 -5.42 9.63 18.75
N LEU A 260 -5.88 9.33 17.52
CA LEU A 260 -7.30 9.42 17.19
C LEU A 260 -8.12 8.43 18.02
N ARG A 261 -7.66 7.18 18.15
CA ARG A 261 -8.31 6.17 18.99
C ARG A 261 -8.42 6.64 20.43
N ARG A 262 -7.34 7.16 21.00
CA ARG A 262 -7.33 7.71 22.37
C ARG A 262 -8.29 8.88 22.51
N SER A 263 -8.34 9.80 21.55
CA SER A 263 -9.23 10.96 21.60
C SER A 263 -10.71 10.61 21.52
N VAL A 264 -11.06 9.48 20.89
CA VAL A 264 -12.43 8.96 20.84
C VAL A 264 -12.77 8.19 22.12
N GLU A 265 -11.83 7.39 22.64
CA GLU A 265 -12.07 6.52 23.78
C GLU A 265 -11.99 7.22 25.12
N ARG A 266 -11.23 8.32 25.22
CA ARG A 266 -10.97 9.01 26.50
C ARG A 266 -11.37 10.48 26.48
N ASP A 267 -11.76 10.99 27.63
CA ASP A 267 -11.96 12.41 27.87
C ASP A 267 -10.60 13.14 27.84
N THR A 268 -10.48 14.17 27.02
CA THR A 268 -9.20 14.85 26.75
C THR A 268 -8.63 15.61 27.96
N LEU A 269 -9.48 15.99 28.91
CA LEU A 269 -9.05 16.68 30.12
C LEU A 269 -8.62 15.71 31.22
N THR A 270 -9.42 14.70 31.47
CA THR A 270 -9.28 13.85 32.67
C THR A 270 -8.64 12.49 32.42
N ASP A 271 -8.46 12.10 31.16
CA ASP A 271 -7.92 10.81 30.70
C ASP A 271 -8.69 9.57 31.22
N VAL A 272 -9.91 9.76 31.72
CA VAL A 272 -10.85 8.65 31.95
C VAL A 272 -11.62 8.35 30.65
N TYR A 273 -12.44 7.30 30.62
CA TYR A 273 -13.23 6.99 29.43
C TYR A 273 -14.17 8.13 29.05
N SER A 274 -14.36 8.34 27.75
CA SER A 274 -15.34 9.28 27.22
C SER A 274 -16.76 8.78 27.47
N ARG A 275 -17.75 9.67 27.42
CA ARG A 275 -19.18 9.33 27.50
C ARG A 275 -19.55 8.20 26.54
N ARG A 276 -19.09 8.27 25.29
CA ARG A 276 -19.36 7.25 24.28
C ARG A 276 -18.83 5.88 24.69
N THR A 277 -17.57 5.84 25.09
CA THR A 277 -16.93 4.59 25.50
C THR A 277 -17.59 3.99 26.75
N MET A 278 -18.05 4.84 27.68
CA MET A 278 -18.81 4.35 28.85
C MET A 278 -20.14 3.72 28.45
N MET A 279 -20.87 4.30 27.48
CA MET A 279 -22.10 3.71 26.98
C MET A 279 -21.84 2.34 26.35
N ASP A 280 -20.82 2.22 25.48
CA ASP A 280 -20.43 0.95 24.85
C ASP A 280 -20.05 -0.11 25.92
N ARG A 281 -19.38 0.30 27.01
CA ARG A 281 -19.00 -0.60 28.11
C ARG A 281 -20.20 -1.01 28.97
N ILE A 282 -21.16 -0.13 29.20
CA ILE A 282 -22.41 -0.47 29.90
C ILE A 282 -23.16 -1.52 29.07
N ASP A 283 -23.32 -1.31 27.76
CA ASP A 283 -23.97 -2.26 26.87
C ASP A 283 -23.28 -3.63 26.90
N ALA A 284 -21.96 -3.68 26.81
CA ALA A 284 -21.20 -4.91 26.87
C ALA A 284 -21.33 -5.63 28.23
N ALA A 285 -21.30 -4.88 29.35
CA ALA A 285 -21.41 -5.47 30.68
C ALA A 285 -22.80 -6.10 30.96
N MET A 286 -23.86 -5.57 30.33
CA MET A 286 -25.21 -6.14 30.47
C MET A 286 -25.31 -7.58 29.92
N VAL A 287 -24.48 -7.96 28.94
CA VAL A 287 -24.46 -9.31 28.40
C VAL A 287 -24.00 -10.33 29.46
N SER A 288 -23.05 -9.95 30.31
CA SER A 288 -22.47 -10.82 31.35
C SER A 288 -23.11 -10.62 32.73
N ALA A 289 -23.94 -9.59 32.92
CA ALA A 289 -24.50 -9.20 34.22
C ALA A 289 -25.34 -10.27 34.91
N LEU A 290 -25.88 -11.24 34.16
CA LEU A 290 -26.64 -12.39 34.74
C LEU A 290 -25.72 -13.32 35.54
N HIS A 291 -24.44 -13.38 35.25
CA HIS A 291 -23.44 -14.23 35.90
C HIS A 291 -22.54 -13.45 36.85
N GLU A 292 -22.25 -12.22 36.50
CA GLU A 292 -21.40 -11.31 37.27
C GLU A 292 -22.13 -9.96 37.44
N PRO A 293 -22.84 -9.76 38.56
CA PRO A 293 -23.60 -8.52 38.80
C PRO A 293 -22.66 -7.26 38.69
N VAL A 294 -23.16 -6.24 38.00
CA VAL A 294 -22.46 -4.98 37.82
C VAL A 294 -23.25 -3.81 38.42
N ALA A 295 -22.54 -2.88 39.03
CA ALA A 295 -23.15 -1.64 39.52
C ALA A 295 -22.69 -0.47 38.66
N LEU A 296 -23.61 0.38 38.26
CA LEU A 296 -23.37 1.66 37.63
C LEU A 296 -23.57 2.76 38.64
N PHE A 297 -22.55 3.60 38.78
CA PHE A 297 -22.57 4.76 39.66
C PHE A 297 -22.56 6.04 38.81
N PHE A 298 -23.50 6.94 39.07
CA PHE A 298 -23.54 8.29 38.53
C PHE A 298 -23.05 9.24 39.62
N VAL A 299 -22.00 9.97 39.35
CA VAL A 299 -21.31 10.85 40.30
C VAL A 299 -21.35 12.30 39.80
N ASP A 300 -21.87 13.21 40.58
CA ASP A 300 -21.91 14.64 40.28
C ASP A 300 -21.23 15.42 41.42
N LEU A 301 -20.37 16.38 41.04
CA LEU A 301 -19.57 17.12 42.01
C LEU A 301 -20.36 18.27 42.64
N ASP A 302 -20.62 18.16 43.93
CA ASP A 302 -21.30 19.20 44.68
C ASP A 302 -20.41 20.46 44.87
N GLY A 303 -20.91 21.59 44.43
CA GLY A 303 -20.21 22.88 44.61
C GLY A 303 -19.17 23.22 43.53
N PHE A 304 -18.99 22.37 42.49
CA PHE A 304 -18.03 22.56 41.41
C PHE A 304 -18.20 23.92 40.70
N LYS A 305 -19.41 24.36 40.40
CA LYS A 305 -19.68 25.68 39.81
C LYS A 305 -19.10 26.78 40.65
N GLY A 306 -19.23 26.72 41.98
CA GLY A 306 -18.67 27.69 42.88
C GLY A 306 -17.12 27.77 42.86
N VAL A 307 -16.45 26.66 42.50
CA VAL A 307 -15.00 26.67 42.29
C VAL A 307 -14.66 27.45 41.01
N ASN A 308 -15.34 27.16 39.91
CA ASN A 308 -15.17 27.91 38.66
C ASN A 308 -15.43 29.40 38.83
N ASP A 309 -16.53 29.78 39.50
CA ASP A 309 -16.94 31.18 39.68
C ASP A 309 -15.94 31.95 40.54
N ARG A 310 -15.31 31.31 41.55
CA ARG A 310 -14.37 31.97 42.47
C ARG A 310 -12.92 31.93 41.98
N ARG A 311 -12.50 30.86 41.31
CA ARG A 311 -11.07 30.59 40.99
C ARG A 311 -10.77 30.47 39.49
N GLY A 312 -11.82 30.51 38.68
CA GLY A 312 -11.71 30.36 37.24
C GLY A 312 -11.63 28.89 36.76
N HIS A 313 -11.84 28.69 35.48
CA HIS A 313 -11.94 27.39 34.86
C HIS A 313 -10.67 26.53 34.98
N ARG A 314 -9.47 27.12 35.04
CA ARG A 314 -8.22 26.36 35.20
C ARG A 314 -8.15 25.56 36.50
N GLU A 315 -8.63 26.14 37.61
CA GLU A 315 -8.70 25.47 38.91
C GLU A 315 -9.80 24.39 38.89
N GLY A 316 -10.93 24.65 38.23
CA GLY A 316 -11.97 23.66 38.02
C GLY A 316 -11.48 22.49 37.21
N ASP A 317 -10.73 22.73 36.13
CA ASP A 317 -10.12 21.65 35.28
C ASP A 317 -9.10 20.83 36.10
N ALA A 318 -8.26 21.47 36.91
CA ALA A 318 -7.33 20.79 37.81
C ALA A 318 -8.06 19.93 38.86
N LEU A 319 -9.19 20.39 39.39
CA LEU A 319 -10.02 19.61 40.29
C LEU A 319 -10.64 18.39 39.58
N LEU A 320 -11.19 18.55 38.38
CA LEU A 320 -11.73 17.46 37.61
C LEU A 320 -10.69 16.35 37.39
N VAL A 321 -9.44 16.72 37.08
CA VAL A 321 -8.32 15.76 36.91
C VAL A 321 -8.01 15.05 38.24
N LYS A 322 -8.00 15.78 39.39
CA LYS A 322 -7.79 15.18 40.71
C LYS A 322 -8.90 14.18 41.06
N VAL A 323 -10.16 14.56 40.83
CA VAL A 323 -11.33 13.69 41.07
C VAL A 323 -11.30 12.46 40.17
N ALA A 324 -11.03 12.63 38.90
CA ALA A 324 -10.93 11.47 37.96
C ALA A 324 -9.89 10.45 38.46
N ARG A 325 -8.72 10.92 38.89
CA ARG A 325 -7.67 10.04 39.48
C ARG A 325 -8.11 9.38 40.78
N ALA A 326 -8.81 10.10 41.62
CA ALA A 326 -9.32 9.58 42.89
C ALA A 326 -10.38 8.50 42.67
N LEU A 327 -11.28 8.67 41.69
CA LEU A 327 -12.26 7.67 41.30
C LEU A 327 -11.57 6.44 40.68
N GLN A 328 -10.57 6.61 39.80
CA GLN A 328 -9.79 5.51 39.23
C GLN A 328 -9.04 4.70 40.32
N ALA A 329 -8.47 5.40 41.31
CA ALA A 329 -7.80 4.72 42.43
C ALA A 329 -8.74 4.00 43.40
N SER A 330 -10.05 4.30 43.36
CA SER A 330 -11.09 3.70 44.21
C SER A 330 -11.65 2.40 43.65
N VAL A 331 -11.34 2.07 42.41
CA VAL A 331 -11.87 0.91 41.69
C VAL A 331 -10.73 0.00 41.23
N ARG A 332 -11.04 -1.21 40.75
CA ARG A 332 -10.08 -2.16 40.23
C ARG A 332 -9.69 -1.82 38.78
N ALA A 333 -8.62 -2.43 38.28
CA ALA A 333 -8.14 -2.22 36.91
C ALA A 333 -9.15 -2.65 35.83
N GLU A 334 -9.97 -3.64 36.13
CA GLU A 334 -11.04 -4.14 35.25
C GLU A 334 -12.30 -3.26 35.23
N ASP A 335 -12.52 -2.45 36.28
CA ASP A 335 -13.64 -1.52 36.39
C ASP A 335 -13.40 -0.30 35.47
N ALA A 336 -14.47 0.38 35.12
CA ALA A 336 -14.40 1.53 34.22
C ALA A 336 -14.82 2.82 34.91
N VAL A 337 -14.00 3.88 34.72
CA VAL A 337 -14.32 5.24 35.12
C VAL A 337 -14.36 6.12 33.88
N GLY A 338 -15.41 6.91 33.71
CA GLY A 338 -15.57 7.82 32.57
C GLY A 338 -16.18 9.15 32.98
N ARG A 339 -15.97 10.16 32.15
CA ARG A 339 -16.59 11.49 32.31
C ARG A 339 -17.82 11.56 31.38
N PHE A 340 -18.97 11.83 31.95
CA PHE A 340 -20.23 11.91 31.22
C PHE A 340 -20.47 13.29 30.61
N GLY A 341 -20.07 14.36 31.32
CA GLY A 341 -20.12 15.75 30.89
C GLY A 341 -19.90 16.70 32.04
N GLY A 342 -19.37 17.90 31.80
CA GLY A 342 -19.17 18.89 32.85
C GLY A 342 -18.44 18.35 34.08
N ASP A 343 -19.15 18.28 35.20
CA ASP A 343 -18.72 17.76 36.50
C ASP A 343 -19.30 16.39 36.84
N GLU A 344 -19.83 15.67 35.83
CA GLU A 344 -20.47 14.37 35.96
C GLU A 344 -19.52 13.23 35.54
N PHE A 345 -19.44 12.17 36.36
CA PHE A 345 -18.67 10.97 36.10
C PHE A 345 -19.56 9.74 36.20
N LEU A 346 -19.21 8.72 35.44
CA LEU A 346 -19.76 7.37 35.51
C LEU A 346 -18.70 6.40 36.00
N VAL A 347 -19.09 5.47 36.85
CA VAL A 347 -18.23 4.34 37.25
C VAL A 347 -19.05 3.07 37.06
N LEU A 348 -18.48 2.12 36.33
CA LEU A 348 -19.05 0.79 36.10
C LEU A 348 -18.13 -0.24 36.75
N ALA A 349 -18.63 -0.98 37.74
CA ALA A 349 -17.82 -1.93 38.48
C ALA A 349 -18.55 -3.25 38.72
N SER A 350 -17.81 -4.36 38.68
CA SER A 350 -18.32 -5.66 39.09
C SER A 350 -18.48 -5.71 40.61
N VAL A 351 -19.66 -6.15 41.06
CA VAL A 351 -20.02 -6.19 42.49
C VAL A 351 -20.54 -7.58 42.89
N ARG A 352 -20.20 -8.01 44.08
CA ARG A 352 -20.65 -9.33 44.61
C ARG A 352 -22.02 -9.28 45.33
N SER A 353 -22.41 -8.09 45.76
CA SER A 353 -23.67 -7.89 46.52
C SER A 353 -24.06 -6.42 46.55
N PRO A 354 -25.32 -6.09 46.85
CA PRO A 354 -25.77 -4.71 47.07
C PRO A 354 -24.97 -3.98 48.19
N ALA A 355 -24.59 -4.71 49.22
CA ALA A 355 -23.73 -4.19 50.28
C ALA A 355 -22.33 -3.78 49.76
N GLY A 356 -21.78 -4.58 48.83
CA GLY A 356 -20.51 -4.27 48.16
C GLY A 356 -20.61 -3.00 47.28
N ALA A 357 -21.70 -2.85 46.52
CA ALA A 357 -21.97 -1.65 45.77
C ALA A 357 -22.07 -0.39 46.67
N ARG A 358 -22.81 -0.50 47.78
CA ARG A 358 -22.89 0.58 48.75
C ARG A 358 -21.52 0.94 49.35
N ALA A 359 -20.72 -0.05 49.72
CA ALA A 359 -19.40 0.18 50.29
C ALA A 359 -18.49 0.89 49.26
N LEU A 360 -18.53 0.51 47.98
CA LEU A 360 -17.78 1.16 46.92
C LEU A 360 -18.27 2.61 46.72
N ALA A 361 -19.59 2.87 46.72
CA ALA A 361 -20.12 4.23 46.64
C ALA A 361 -19.61 5.15 47.74
N LEU A 362 -19.58 4.62 49.00
CA LEU A 362 -19.06 5.39 50.15
C LEU A 362 -17.55 5.59 50.05
N HIS A 363 -16.80 4.60 49.56
CA HIS A 363 -15.37 4.73 49.32
C HIS A 363 -15.05 5.80 48.27
N MET A 364 -15.77 5.82 47.13
CA MET A 364 -15.64 6.85 46.13
C MET A 364 -15.99 8.22 46.64
N LEU A 365 -17.06 8.34 47.44
CA LEU A 365 -17.46 9.64 48.08
C LEU A 365 -16.34 10.20 48.92
N GLU A 366 -15.71 9.36 49.77
CA GLU A 366 -14.59 9.76 50.62
C GLU A 366 -13.35 10.14 49.77
N ALA A 367 -13.11 9.43 48.69
CA ALA A 367 -12.01 9.74 47.75
C ALA A 367 -12.22 11.14 47.09
N VAL A 368 -13.46 11.42 46.67
CA VAL A 368 -13.80 12.75 46.09
C VAL A 368 -13.66 13.85 47.14
N ARG A 369 -14.14 13.67 48.39
CA ARG A 369 -13.95 14.61 49.49
C ARG A 369 -12.47 14.95 49.73
N LYS A 370 -11.60 13.94 49.74
CA LYS A 370 -10.15 14.12 49.88
C LYS A 370 -9.55 14.88 48.72
N ALA A 371 -9.97 14.56 47.48
CA ALA A 371 -9.51 15.27 46.27
C ALA A 371 -9.94 16.73 46.25
N GLY A 372 -11.10 17.06 46.87
CA GLY A 372 -11.65 18.41 46.96
C GLY A 372 -11.27 19.18 48.26
N ALA A 373 -10.57 18.55 49.22
CA ALA A 373 -10.29 19.14 50.54
C ALA A 373 -9.41 20.39 50.48
N ASP A 374 -8.45 20.45 49.51
CA ASP A 374 -7.52 21.57 49.36
C ASP A 374 -8.15 22.81 48.68
N VAL A 375 -9.45 22.77 48.36
CA VAL A 375 -10.14 23.88 47.72
C VAL A 375 -10.58 24.88 48.82
N GLU A 376 -9.83 25.99 48.98
CA GLU A 376 -10.19 27.07 49.92
C GLU A 376 -11.62 27.63 49.66
N GLY A 377 -12.40 27.77 50.68
CA GLY A 377 -13.76 28.33 50.60
C GLY A 377 -14.90 27.31 50.64
N GLY A 378 -14.58 26.08 51.05
CA GLY A 378 -15.54 24.97 51.22
C GLY A 378 -15.17 23.77 50.33
N GLY A 379 -14.97 22.63 50.93
CA GLY A 379 -14.60 21.40 50.24
C GLY A 379 -15.63 21.02 49.20
N VAL A 380 -15.16 20.45 48.07
CA VAL A 380 -16.02 19.83 47.08
C VAL A 380 -16.31 18.39 47.51
N SER A 381 -17.57 17.99 47.45
CA SER A 381 -18.04 16.65 47.69
C SER A 381 -18.73 16.07 46.44
N ALA A 382 -19.43 14.99 46.56
CA ALA A 382 -20.21 14.43 45.48
C ALA A 382 -21.59 13.92 45.93
N SER A 383 -22.55 14.02 45.01
CA SER A 383 -23.80 13.28 45.08
C SER A 383 -23.65 12.03 44.17
N ILE A 384 -23.75 10.85 44.76
CA ILE A 384 -23.57 9.59 44.06
C ILE A 384 -24.88 8.81 44.02
N GLY A 385 -25.40 8.53 42.84
CA GLY A 385 -26.48 7.61 42.63
C GLY A 385 -25.97 6.29 42.05
N TYR A 386 -26.55 5.16 42.45
CA TYR A 386 -26.15 3.87 41.85
C TYR A 386 -27.32 2.93 41.68
N ALA A 387 -27.21 2.05 40.66
CA ALA A 387 -28.10 0.96 40.35
C ALA A 387 -27.31 -0.30 39.99
N ILE A 388 -27.91 -1.46 40.19
CA ILE A 388 -27.24 -2.75 40.06
C ILE A 388 -27.98 -3.62 39.04
N ALA A 389 -27.30 -4.13 38.05
CA ALA A 389 -27.80 -5.14 37.14
C ALA A 389 -27.31 -6.55 37.61
N PRO A 390 -28.17 -7.60 37.53
CA PRO A 390 -29.53 -7.59 37.01
C PRO A 390 -30.61 -7.28 38.08
N LEU A 391 -30.19 -6.88 39.30
CA LEU A 391 -31.10 -6.70 40.45
C LEU A 391 -32.18 -5.65 40.19
N ASP A 392 -31.76 -4.47 39.76
CA ASP A 392 -32.65 -3.31 39.55
C ASP A 392 -33.21 -3.31 38.13
N THR A 393 -32.42 -3.73 37.15
CA THR A 393 -32.81 -3.81 35.74
C THR A 393 -31.84 -4.66 34.91
N GLN A 394 -32.33 -5.15 33.76
CA GLN A 394 -31.54 -5.86 32.75
C GLN A 394 -31.35 -5.03 31.47
N HIS A 395 -31.73 -3.76 31.48
CA HIS A 395 -31.64 -2.88 30.33
C HIS A 395 -30.59 -1.76 30.54
N PRO A 396 -29.62 -1.56 29.64
CA PRO A 396 -28.51 -0.59 29.79
C PRO A 396 -29.04 0.82 30.09
N LEU A 397 -29.99 1.29 29.27
CA LEU A 397 -30.51 2.66 29.41
C LEU A 397 -31.32 2.83 30.70
N LYS A 398 -32.05 1.80 31.15
CA LYS A 398 -32.78 1.83 32.44
C LYS A 398 -31.79 1.80 33.63
N LEU A 399 -30.65 1.12 33.50
CA LEU A 399 -29.57 1.14 34.51
C LEU A 399 -29.00 2.54 34.68
N LEU A 400 -28.71 3.19 33.56
CA LEU A 400 -28.19 4.58 33.57
C LEU A 400 -29.23 5.52 34.18
N GLN A 401 -30.48 5.43 33.77
CA GLN A 401 -31.59 6.24 34.29
C GLN A 401 -31.78 6.06 35.80
N ALA A 402 -31.77 4.80 36.29
CA ALA A 402 -31.92 4.50 37.71
C ALA A 402 -30.76 5.08 38.55
N ALA A 403 -29.53 5.02 38.04
CA ALA A 403 -28.38 5.63 38.70
C ALA A 403 -28.44 7.16 38.70
N ASP A 404 -28.93 7.80 37.64
CA ASP A 404 -29.13 9.23 37.51
C ASP A 404 -30.24 9.70 38.45
N ASP A 405 -31.43 9.04 38.45
CA ASP A 405 -32.55 9.35 39.39
C ASP A 405 -32.07 9.24 40.85
N ALA A 406 -31.24 8.24 41.15
CA ALA A 406 -30.65 8.07 42.49
C ALA A 406 -29.68 9.21 42.85
N MET A 407 -28.83 9.66 41.91
CA MET A 407 -27.92 10.77 42.08
C MET A 407 -28.73 12.06 42.37
N TYR A 408 -29.79 12.28 41.59
CA TYR A 408 -30.70 13.42 41.85
C TYR A 408 -31.36 13.35 43.22
N ALA A 409 -31.76 12.15 43.67
CA ALA A 409 -32.27 11.93 45.01
C ALA A 409 -31.23 12.25 46.10
N ALA A 410 -29.95 11.88 45.90
CA ALA A 410 -28.85 12.21 46.77
C ALA A 410 -28.71 13.77 46.91
N LYS A 411 -28.79 14.51 45.79
CA LYS A 411 -28.76 15.98 45.78
C LYS A 411 -29.92 16.59 46.60
N ARG A 412 -31.13 16.08 46.43
CA ARG A 412 -32.33 16.54 47.15
C ARG A 412 -32.28 16.29 48.65
N LEU A 413 -31.69 15.17 49.06
CA LEU A 413 -31.55 14.77 50.46
C LEU A 413 -30.45 15.52 51.21
N GLY A 414 -29.77 16.51 50.57
CA GLY A 414 -28.79 17.38 51.22
C GLY A 414 -27.37 17.17 50.73
N LYS A 415 -27.20 16.55 49.55
CA LYS A 415 -25.88 16.35 48.90
C LYS A 415 -24.91 15.50 49.72
N ASP A 416 -23.64 15.41 49.29
CA ASP A 416 -22.56 14.75 50.03
C ASP A 416 -22.91 13.35 50.54
N ARG A 417 -23.52 12.54 49.67
CA ARG A 417 -23.98 11.18 49.99
C ARG A 417 -24.11 10.29 48.79
N ALA A 418 -24.23 8.97 49.07
CA ALA A 418 -24.60 7.96 48.10
C ALA A 418 -26.03 7.51 48.29
N HIS A 419 -26.78 7.28 47.20
CA HIS A 419 -28.15 6.80 47.20
C HIS A 419 -28.32 5.64 46.22
N HIS A 420 -29.06 4.60 46.59
CA HIS A 420 -29.41 3.48 45.71
C HIS A 420 -30.81 3.71 45.15
N GLY A 421 -30.94 3.61 43.86
CA GLY A 421 -32.23 3.77 43.17
C GLY A 421 -32.60 2.53 42.37
N PRO A 422 -33.60 1.77 42.78
CA PRO A 422 -34.17 0.75 41.93
C PRO A 422 -34.85 1.37 40.71
N ALA A 423 -34.82 0.67 39.55
CA ALA A 423 -35.55 1.12 38.38
C ALA A 423 -37.02 1.25 38.70
N ARG A 424 -37.65 2.38 38.31
CA ARG A 424 -39.11 2.56 38.47
C ARG A 424 -39.80 1.39 37.78
N SER A 425 -40.60 0.63 38.56
CA SER A 425 -41.50 -0.38 38.00
C SER A 425 -42.65 0.36 37.28
N GLU A 426 -42.74 0.23 35.97
CA GLU A 426 -43.87 0.69 35.15
C GLU A 426 -45.20 -0.02 35.50
N ASP A 427 -45.18 -1.06 36.34
CA ASP A 427 -46.35 -1.87 36.69
C ASP A 427 -47.25 -1.26 37.79
N ALA A 428 -46.95 -0.12 38.35
CA ALA A 428 -47.79 0.49 39.40
C ALA A 428 -48.97 1.34 38.86
N SER A 429 -49.07 1.56 37.54
CA SER A 429 -50.15 2.39 36.95
C SER A 429 -51.24 1.61 36.18
N LEU A 430 -51.14 0.30 36.08
CA LEU A 430 -52.18 -0.54 35.42
C LEU A 430 -53.10 -1.29 36.37
N GLY A 431 -52.90 -1.16 37.71
CA GLY A 431 -53.69 -1.85 38.71
C GLY A 431 -54.85 -1.06 39.34
N ALA A 432 -55.04 0.23 38.97
CA ALA A 432 -56.00 1.12 39.65
C ALA A 432 -57.26 1.52 38.84
N VAL A 433 -57.52 0.85 37.70
CA VAL A 433 -58.73 1.17 36.88
C VAL A 433 -59.55 -0.10 36.58
N SER A 434 -59.81 -0.93 37.62
CA SER A 434 -60.81 -2.00 37.46
C SER A 434 -61.48 -2.35 38.80
N ALA A 435 -62.09 -1.39 39.48
CA ALA A 435 -63.04 -1.67 40.56
C ALA A 435 -64.05 -0.53 40.76
N ALA A 436 -64.79 -0.17 39.70
CA ALA A 436 -66.01 0.62 39.85
C ALA A 436 -66.86 0.48 38.56
N ALA A 437 -67.76 -0.51 38.50
CA ALA A 437 -69.08 -0.40 37.91
C ALA A 437 -69.69 -1.79 37.74
N ALA A 438 -70.39 -2.26 38.75
CA ALA A 438 -71.53 -3.17 38.56
C ALA A 438 -72.80 -2.36 38.81
N PRO A 439 -73.76 -2.31 37.91
CA PRO A 439 -75.05 -1.68 38.19
C PRO A 439 -75.97 -2.69 38.96
N PRO A 440 -76.89 -2.17 39.79
CA PRO A 440 -77.85 -3.02 40.51
C PRO A 440 -79.01 -3.50 39.63
N ALA A 441 -79.48 -4.71 39.87
CA ALA A 441 -80.71 -5.47 39.54
C ALA A 441 -81.71 -4.95 38.49
#